data_7e8a1110519c501a9c023e46d1a0348b
#
_entry.id   7e8a1110519c501a9c023e46d1a0348b
#
_cell.length_a   1.000
_cell.length_b   1.000
_cell.length_c   1.000
_cell.angle_alpha   90.00
_cell.angle_beta   90.00
_cell.angle_gamma   90.00
#
_symmetry.space_group_name_H-M   'P 1'
#
loop_
_entity.id
_entity.type
_entity.pdbx_description
1 polymer ?
#
loop_
_entity_poly.entity_id
_entity_poly.type
_entity_poly.pdbx_seq_one_letter_code
_entity_poly.pdbx_strand_id
1 'polypeptide(L)'
;MKSTIRSIGLLLLFVFCTSQSNYAQHYVLNDDIPEKAFLDDTVLFIFQDTIGHLSFTEISADGFQHHFTPRKKDYIYDSDGTIWLKFTIENRSDKRKDFVLFTNDWDVQFFSKNAATDYFKERQGVLPNTFNNKLYSGENADGKIQDYLVPNATRTYYIKMPGVLVDVAFKSFDFVYISDSAVVKEKALFDLWSSSIYVGVLFLVLLANLYLMITAFKKSYIFYAFYSISHVLFFTGYYQIPTLLSFQWPISHSIFLPITASLYLLFVYNYLNIDKYNKIVSIIFKGYIVLAVIAVVVLLYLGLTDMVAYYSILPTINITNLGFLVISTFLIIVIPGKFKYFILLGSAFIAIGATVTWITQYNDAMTQTFSYSVAGNAIEKIVFLFGIFYLHNQERIAARAKLLSAQKQLELSTQQLNNFSNSIREKNKLIEAFEQQIIDSSNSLPQKEENLQQLTKSIILTEDDWVDFKKLYEEVHPNFFYNLKQKHPKLTNAEIRLIALLKLQLSNKEIAGMLGINTDSVIKTKYRLKKKISDIENNDLETVIERL
;
A
#
# COMPACT_ATOMS: atom_id res chain seq x y z
N MET A 1 -77.83 37.78 1.67
CA MET A 1 -77.01 36.88 0.83
C MET A 1 -76.01 37.59 -0.12
N LYS A 2 -76.39 38.71 -0.79
CA LYS A 2 -75.42 39.41 -1.66
C LYS A 2 -74.32 40.20 -0.96
N SER A 3 -74.54 40.66 0.28
CA SER A 3 -73.50 41.37 1.08
C SER A 3 -72.46 40.40 1.65
N THR A 4 -72.87 39.21 2.07
CA THR A 4 -71.99 38.18 2.64
C THR A 4 -70.98 37.58 1.62
N ILE A 5 -71.48 37.45 0.35
CA ILE A 5 -70.60 36.95 -0.74
C ILE A 5 -69.55 37.98 -1.15
N ARG A 6 -69.85 39.29 -1.08
CA ARG A 6 -68.90 40.36 -1.34
C ARG A 6 -67.81 40.44 -0.22
N SER A 7 -68.23 40.23 1.03
CA SER A 7 -67.25 40.21 2.16
C SER A 7 -66.34 39.00 2.10
N ILE A 8 -66.79 37.81 1.70
CA ILE A 8 -65.98 36.61 1.51
C ILE A 8 -65.03 36.76 0.32
N GLY A 9 -65.56 37.40 -0.80
CA GLY A 9 -64.71 37.70 -1.98
C GLY A 9 -63.58 38.67 -1.68
N LEU A 10 -63.85 39.73 -0.86
CA LEU A 10 -62.81 40.65 -0.38
C LEU A 10 -61.81 40.01 0.62
N LEU A 11 -62.29 39.10 1.49
CA LEU A 11 -61.43 38.37 2.40
C LEU A 11 -60.52 37.38 1.65
N LEU A 12 -61.04 36.70 0.61
CA LEU A 12 -60.18 35.83 -0.25
C LEU A 12 -59.25 36.66 -1.12
N LEU A 13 -59.59 37.85 -1.59
CA LEU A 13 -58.68 38.76 -2.29
C LEU A 13 -57.57 39.30 -1.32
N PHE A 14 -57.95 39.56 -0.06
CA PHE A 14 -56.96 39.97 0.95
C PHE A 14 -56.00 38.84 1.37
N VAL A 15 -56.48 37.59 1.44
CA VAL A 15 -55.65 36.39 1.68
C VAL A 15 -54.77 36.08 0.47
N PHE A 16 -55.21 36.36 -0.77
CA PHE A 16 -54.39 36.21 -1.97
C PHE A 16 -53.37 37.35 -2.16
N CYS A 17 -53.64 38.55 -1.63
CA CYS A 17 -52.66 39.64 -1.66
C CYS A 17 -51.61 39.61 -0.54
N THR A 18 -51.77 38.75 0.48
CA THR A 18 -50.77 38.65 1.57
C THR A 18 -49.82 37.47 1.44
N SER A 19 -49.90 36.69 0.38
CA SER A 19 -48.86 35.72 0.02
C SER A 19 -47.83 36.30 -0.96
N GLN A 20 -47.44 37.56 -0.78
CA GLN A 20 -46.10 37.95 -1.17
C GLN A 20 -45.16 37.25 -0.17
N SER A 21 -44.56 36.17 -0.60
CA SER A 21 -43.39 35.63 0.07
C SER A 21 -42.42 36.79 0.22
N ASN A 22 -42.28 37.30 1.48
CA ASN A 22 -41.22 38.24 1.82
C ASN A 22 -39.91 37.49 1.63
N TYR A 23 -39.36 37.54 0.42
CA TYR A 23 -37.97 37.14 0.21
C TYR A 23 -37.10 38.08 1.04
N ALA A 24 -36.38 37.56 1.99
CA ALA A 24 -35.36 38.32 2.67
C ALA A 24 -34.35 38.76 1.62
N GLN A 25 -34.31 40.06 1.35
CA GLN A 25 -33.44 40.60 0.30
C GLN A 25 -31.97 40.49 0.68
N HIS A 26 -31.68 40.40 1.98
CA HIS A 26 -30.32 40.42 2.53
C HIS A 26 -30.12 39.31 3.57
N TYR A 27 -28.96 38.69 3.54
CA TYR A 27 -28.45 37.86 4.65
C TYR A 27 -27.90 38.79 5.74
N VAL A 28 -28.44 38.71 6.94
CA VAL A 28 -28.08 39.62 8.04
C VAL A 28 -27.04 38.97 8.95
N LEU A 29 -25.88 39.63 9.09
CA LEU A 29 -24.87 39.29 10.10
C LEU A 29 -25.26 39.95 11.41
N ASN A 30 -25.55 39.15 12.41
CA ASN A 30 -25.80 39.55 13.79
C ASN A 30 -24.49 39.49 14.61
N ASP A 31 -24.60 39.67 15.93
CA ASP A 31 -23.44 39.67 16.83
C ASP A 31 -22.61 38.41 16.76
N ASP A 32 -23.22 37.24 16.54
CA ASP A 32 -22.53 35.98 16.34
C ASP A 32 -22.72 35.47 14.92
N ILE A 33 -21.61 35.28 14.19
CA ILE A 33 -21.63 34.57 12.91
C ILE A 33 -21.60 33.07 13.26
N PRO A 34 -22.57 32.28 12.80
CA PRO A 34 -22.57 30.85 13.05
C PRO A 34 -21.33 30.17 12.42
N GLU A 35 -20.93 29.05 12.97
CA GLU A 35 -19.83 28.26 12.45
C GLU A 35 -20.04 27.91 10.97
N LYS A 36 -21.29 27.64 10.58
CA LYS A 36 -21.72 27.45 9.20
C LYS A 36 -23.18 27.89 9.03
N ALA A 37 -23.41 28.83 8.17
CA ALA A 37 -24.75 29.23 7.76
C ALA A 37 -24.90 29.12 6.25
N PHE A 38 -25.83 28.32 5.79
CA PHE A 38 -26.19 28.24 4.37
C PHE A 38 -27.02 29.45 3.95
N LEU A 39 -26.68 29.99 2.80
CA LEU A 39 -27.54 31.00 2.16
C LEU A 39 -28.70 30.26 1.47
N ASP A 40 -29.89 30.40 2.01
CA ASP A 40 -31.07 29.73 1.53
C ASP A 40 -31.68 30.42 0.30
N ASP A 41 -32.74 29.82 -0.26
CA ASP A 41 -33.44 30.30 -1.46
C ASP A 41 -34.13 31.66 -1.25
N THR A 42 -34.22 32.17 -0.02
CA THR A 42 -34.82 33.50 0.27
C THR A 42 -33.85 34.62 0.01
N VAL A 43 -32.53 34.37 0.03
CA VAL A 43 -31.49 35.39 -0.17
C VAL A 43 -30.66 35.16 -1.44
N LEU A 44 -30.72 33.96 -2.05
CA LEU A 44 -30.02 33.62 -3.28
C LEU A 44 -30.86 33.89 -4.52
N PHE A 45 -30.31 34.68 -5.42
CA PHE A 45 -30.87 34.96 -6.72
C PHE A 45 -29.97 34.39 -7.80
N ILE A 46 -30.59 33.93 -8.90
CA ILE A 46 -29.90 33.25 -9.98
C ILE A 46 -30.25 33.84 -11.34
N PHE A 47 -29.28 33.92 -12.21
CA PHE A 47 -29.44 34.20 -13.62
C PHE A 47 -28.62 33.21 -14.44
N GLN A 48 -29.22 32.64 -15.50
CA GLN A 48 -28.54 31.74 -16.42
C GLN A 48 -28.18 32.47 -17.71
N ASP A 49 -26.89 32.61 -17.98
CA ASP A 49 -26.36 33.11 -19.23
C ASP A 49 -26.08 31.89 -20.16
N THR A 50 -27.07 31.53 -20.98
CA THR A 50 -27.01 30.37 -21.88
C THR A 50 -25.95 30.48 -22.96
N ILE A 51 -25.49 31.69 -23.27
CA ILE A 51 -24.46 31.96 -24.29
C ILE A 51 -23.08 32.07 -23.62
N GLY A 52 -23.03 32.37 -22.31
CA GLY A 52 -21.78 32.43 -21.53
C GLY A 52 -20.92 33.64 -21.80
N HIS A 53 -21.43 34.70 -22.46
CA HIS A 53 -20.63 35.83 -22.92
C HIS A 53 -20.73 37.08 -22.03
N LEU A 54 -21.71 37.15 -21.12
CA LEU A 54 -21.91 38.34 -20.31
C LEU A 54 -20.77 38.58 -19.33
N SER A 55 -20.25 39.80 -19.34
CA SER A 55 -19.24 40.30 -18.42
C SER A 55 -19.85 40.68 -17.07
N PHE A 56 -19.02 40.75 -16.02
CA PHE A 56 -19.49 41.21 -14.71
C PHE A 56 -20.05 42.64 -14.77
N THR A 57 -19.49 43.52 -15.59
CA THR A 57 -19.96 44.91 -15.76
C THR A 57 -21.37 44.96 -16.27
N GLU A 58 -21.76 44.13 -17.24
CA GLU A 58 -23.12 44.03 -17.77
C GLU A 58 -24.07 43.45 -16.73
N ILE A 59 -23.69 42.35 -16.07
CA ILE A 59 -24.48 41.66 -15.05
C ILE A 59 -24.76 42.54 -13.83
N SER A 60 -23.78 43.35 -13.41
CA SER A 60 -23.90 44.22 -12.24
C SER A 60 -24.59 45.56 -12.50
N ALA A 61 -24.91 45.88 -13.75
CA ALA A 61 -25.62 47.10 -14.09
C ALA A 61 -27.05 47.13 -13.49
N ASP A 62 -27.46 48.30 -13.01
CA ASP A 62 -28.77 48.43 -12.35
C ASP A 62 -29.93 48.02 -13.26
N GLY A 63 -29.85 48.29 -14.56
CA GLY A 63 -30.82 47.87 -15.56
C GLY A 63 -30.89 46.36 -15.77
N PHE A 64 -29.90 45.59 -15.35
CA PHE A 64 -29.87 44.12 -15.51
C PHE A 64 -30.46 43.37 -14.31
N GLN A 65 -30.60 44.02 -13.16
CA GLN A 65 -30.95 43.38 -11.89
C GLN A 65 -32.33 42.66 -11.92
N HIS A 66 -33.24 43.05 -12.77
CA HIS A 66 -34.57 42.41 -12.93
C HIS A 66 -34.53 41.02 -13.61
N HIS A 67 -33.40 40.64 -14.22
CA HIS A 67 -33.20 39.30 -14.80
C HIS A 67 -32.85 38.24 -13.73
N PHE A 68 -32.44 38.64 -12.56
CA PHE A 68 -32.18 37.72 -11.46
C PHE A 68 -33.50 37.26 -10.82
N THR A 69 -33.68 35.95 -10.74
CA THR A 69 -34.84 35.33 -10.11
C THR A 69 -34.44 34.58 -8.86
N PRO A 70 -35.34 34.47 -7.85
CA PRO A 70 -35.04 33.65 -6.68
C PRO A 70 -34.73 32.21 -7.10
N ARG A 71 -33.75 31.60 -6.44
CA ARG A 71 -33.38 30.22 -6.70
C ARG A 71 -34.57 29.28 -6.41
N LYS A 72 -34.80 28.30 -7.27
CA LYS A 72 -35.81 27.24 -7.07
C LYS A 72 -35.11 25.90 -6.94
N LYS A 73 -35.31 25.20 -5.82
CA LYS A 73 -34.68 23.91 -5.53
C LYS A 73 -34.87 22.83 -6.59
N ASP A 74 -36.04 22.79 -7.20
CA ASP A 74 -36.46 21.74 -8.14
C ASP A 74 -36.26 22.13 -9.62
N TYR A 75 -35.62 23.26 -9.87
CA TYR A 75 -35.41 23.72 -11.24
C TYR A 75 -34.12 23.10 -11.80
N ILE A 76 -34.22 22.44 -12.95
CA ILE A 76 -33.07 21.91 -13.69
C ILE A 76 -32.51 23.04 -14.54
N TYR A 77 -31.30 23.46 -14.21
CA TYR A 77 -30.58 24.46 -14.98
C TYR A 77 -29.88 23.80 -16.16
N ASP A 78 -29.78 24.52 -17.28
CA ASP A 78 -29.09 24.03 -18.46
C ASP A 78 -27.60 23.87 -18.15
N SER A 79 -27.00 22.74 -18.54
CA SER A 79 -25.58 22.47 -18.40
C SER A 79 -24.69 23.34 -19.30
N ASP A 80 -25.29 23.94 -20.36
CA ASP A 80 -24.58 24.79 -21.27
C ASP A 80 -24.58 26.26 -20.79
N GLY A 81 -23.48 26.96 -20.99
CA GLY A 81 -23.36 28.37 -20.64
C GLY A 81 -22.79 28.63 -19.24
N THR A 82 -23.18 29.75 -18.66
CA THR A 82 -22.67 30.25 -17.36
C THR A 82 -23.86 30.57 -16.44
N ILE A 83 -23.68 30.27 -15.17
CA ILE A 83 -24.65 30.65 -14.13
C ILE A 83 -24.07 31.73 -13.26
N TRP A 84 -24.88 32.74 -12.98
CA TRP A 84 -24.57 33.81 -12.05
C TRP A 84 -25.47 33.70 -10.83
N LEU A 85 -24.86 33.62 -9.64
CA LEU A 85 -25.54 33.78 -8.36
C LEU A 85 -25.36 35.20 -7.86
N LYS A 86 -26.38 35.76 -7.23
CA LYS A 86 -26.37 37.06 -6.59
C LYS A 86 -26.98 36.95 -5.20
N PHE A 87 -26.31 37.54 -4.21
CA PHE A 87 -26.84 37.70 -2.86
C PHE A 87 -26.23 38.93 -2.18
N THR A 88 -26.90 39.42 -1.16
CA THR A 88 -26.47 40.60 -0.44
C THR A 88 -26.31 40.27 1.04
N ILE A 89 -25.22 40.72 1.63
CA ILE A 89 -24.90 40.58 3.05
C ILE A 89 -24.94 41.94 3.70
N GLU A 90 -25.64 42.07 4.83
CA GLU A 90 -25.77 43.28 5.65
C GLU A 90 -25.21 43.00 7.05
N ASN A 91 -24.29 43.81 7.53
CA ASN A 91 -23.81 43.76 8.92
C ASN A 91 -24.65 44.73 9.77
N ARG A 92 -25.57 44.20 10.59
CA ARG A 92 -26.37 45.00 11.55
C ARG A 92 -25.76 45.11 12.94
N SER A 93 -24.62 44.49 13.15
CA SER A 93 -23.94 44.60 14.44
C SER A 93 -23.16 45.95 14.55
N ASP A 94 -22.82 46.29 15.76
CA ASP A 94 -22.00 47.47 16.08
C ASP A 94 -20.49 47.25 15.86
N LYS A 95 -20.09 46.07 15.46
CA LYS A 95 -18.70 45.63 15.27
C LYS A 95 -18.42 45.24 13.82
N ARG A 96 -17.15 45.36 13.43
CA ARG A 96 -16.66 44.76 12.19
C ARG A 96 -16.82 43.25 12.27
N LYS A 97 -17.35 42.63 11.20
CA LYS A 97 -17.48 41.17 11.04
C LYS A 97 -16.55 40.69 9.95
N ASP A 98 -15.65 39.80 10.32
CA ASP A 98 -14.78 39.08 9.38
C ASP A 98 -15.35 37.70 9.13
N PHE A 99 -15.58 37.34 7.88
CA PHE A 99 -16.22 36.09 7.49
C PHE A 99 -15.57 35.48 6.25
N VAL A 100 -15.86 34.20 6.02
CA VAL A 100 -15.48 33.49 4.82
C VAL A 100 -16.74 32.99 4.12
N LEU A 101 -16.84 33.28 2.84
CA LEU A 101 -17.86 32.69 1.95
C LEU A 101 -17.27 31.46 1.31
N PHE A 102 -18.07 30.40 1.24
CA PHE A 102 -17.70 29.14 0.63
C PHE A 102 -18.70 28.78 -0.48
N THR A 103 -18.18 28.18 -1.54
CA THR A 103 -18.96 27.43 -2.51
C THR A 103 -18.45 25.98 -2.52
N ASN A 104 -19.32 25.05 -2.83
CA ASN A 104 -18.91 23.63 -2.96
C ASN A 104 -18.14 23.35 -4.25
N ASP A 105 -17.87 24.39 -5.04
CA ASP A 105 -17.24 24.24 -6.34
C ASP A 105 -15.91 24.98 -6.46
N TRP A 106 -15.05 24.49 -7.34
CA TRP A 106 -13.64 24.86 -7.44
C TRP A 106 -13.35 25.85 -8.56
N ASP A 107 -14.26 25.98 -9.53
CA ASP A 107 -14.10 26.85 -10.69
C ASP A 107 -15.15 27.98 -10.68
N VAL A 108 -15.09 28.79 -9.65
CA VAL A 108 -16.00 29.92 -9.46
C VAL A 108 -15.23 31.25 -9.39
N GLN A 109 -15.79 32.28 -9.99
CA GLN A 109 -15.29 33.66 -9.90
C GLN A 109 -16.20 34.46 -8.98
N PHE A 110 -15.61 35.11 -8.00
CA PHE A 110 -16.32 36.00 -7.07
C PHE A 110 -16.15 37.45 -7.46
N PHE A 111 -17.26 38.18 -7.44
CA PHE A 111 -17.28 39.61 -7.62
C PHE A 111 -18.06 40.27 -6.48
N SER A 112 -17.66 41.45 -6.06
CA SER A 112 -18.41 42.19 -5.03
C SER A 112 -18.62 43.65 -5.41
N LYS A 113 -19.83 44.15 -5.19
CA LYS A 113 -20.18 45.56 -5.35
C LYS A 113 -20.46 46.18 -3.98
N ASN A 114 -19.81 47.28 -3.65
CA ASN A 114 -20.10 48.03 -2.42
C ASN A 114 -21.18 49.06 -2.71
N ALA A 115 -22.27 49.05 -1.95
CA ALA A 115 -23.38 49.96 -2.12
C ALA A 115 -22.99 51.45 -2.00
N ALA A 116 -21.89 51.78 -1.25
CA ALA A 116 -21.51 53.14 -1.00
C ALA A 116 -20.54 53.76 -2.03
N THR A 117 -19.81 52.96 -2.80
CA THR A 117 -18.64 53.42 -3.59
C THR A 117 -18.62 52.97 -5.04
N ASP A 118 -19.61 52.17 -5.51
CA ASP A 118 -19.60 51.50 -6.84
C ASP A 118 -18.26 50.82 -7.22
N TYR A 119 -17.44 50.54 -6.24
CA TYR A 119 -16.14 49.94 -6.43
C TYR A 119 -16.27 48.41 -6.60
N PHE A 120 -15.90 47.93 -7.78
CA PHE A 120 -15.90 46.52 -8.09
C PHE A 120 -14.54 45.90 -7.71
N LYS A 121 -14.59 44.79 -6.99
CA LYS A 121 -13.42 43.99 -6.72
C LYS A 121 -13.66 42.62 -7.28
N GLU A 122 -12.95 42.31 -8.39
CA GLU A 122 -12.81 40.93 -8.83
C GLU A 122 -11.92 40.20 -7.84
N ARG A 123 -12.39 39.11 -7.31
CA ARG A 123 -11.61 38.22 -6.45
C ARG A 123 -11.72 36.82 -7.02
N GLN A 124 -10.65 36.33 -7.56
CA GLN A 124 -10.48 34.89 -7.69
C GLN A 124 -10.38 34.33 -6.28
N GLY A 125 -11.15 33.27 -5.99
CA GLY A 125 -11.32 32.71 -4.67
C GLY A 125 -10.03 32.26 -4.01
N VAL A 126 -9.32 33.19 -3.38
CA VAL A 126 -8.09 32.93 -2.63
C VAL A 126 -8.27 33.47 -1.23
N LEU A 127 -8.10 32.63 -0.21
CA LEU A 127 -7.95 33.10 1.15
C LEU A 127 -6.67 33.96 1.24
N PRO A 128 -6.74 35.24 1.64
CA PRO A 128 -5.55 36.00 1.90
C PRO A 128 -4.85 35.37 3.11
N ASN A 129 -3.63 35.04 2.89
CA ASN A 129 -2.74 34.35 3.78
C ASN A 129 -2.47 35.13 5.06
N THR A 130 -2.88 34.62 6.22
CA THR A 130 -2.60 35.22 7.50
C THR A 130 -1.41 34.60 8.22
N PHE A 131 -0.83 33.51 7.72
CA PHE A 131 0.36 32.88 8.30
C PHE A 131 1.64 33.11 7.49
N ASN A 132 1.54 33.20 6.21
CA ASN A 132 2.56 33.63 5.24
C ASN A 132 1.84 33.70 3.90
N ASN A 133 2.03 34.77 3.15
CA ASN A 133 1.35 35.02 1.87
C ASN A 133 1.51 33.92 0.79
N LYS A 134 1.98 32.75 1.14
CA LYS A 134 2.20 31.59 0.25
C LYS A 134 1.38 30.35 0.58
N LEU A 135 0.80 30.23 1.79
CA LEU A 135 0.15 28.99 2.24
C LEU A 135 -1.19 28.69 1.56
N TYR A 136 -1.83 29.69 0.95
CA TYR A 136 -3.12 29.55 0.28
C TYR A 136 -3.22 30.36 -1.04
N SER A 137 -2.10 30.67 -1.65
CA SER A 137 -2.06 31.38 -2.94
C SER A 137 -1.95 30.40 -4.12
N GLY A 138 -2.88 29.48 -4.24
CA GLY A 138 -3.08 28.74 -5.48
C GLY A 138 -4.09 29.49 -6.36
N GLU A 139 -3.81 29.63 -7.64
CA GLU A 139 -4.71 30.23 -8.62
C GLU A 139 -6.00 29.40 -8.84
N ASN A 140 -6.11 28.23 -8.24
CA ASN A 140 -7.31 27.41 -8.18
C ASN A 140 -8.01 27.61 -6.84
N ALA A 141 -8.89 28.56 -6.83
CA ALA A 141 -9.71 28.89 -5.70
C ALA A 141 -10.56 27.70 -5.27
N ASP A 142 -10.40 27.31 -4.03
CA ASP A 142 -11.27 26.33 -3.34
C ASP A 142 -12.70 26.85 -3.12
N GLY A 143 -13.25 27.64 -4.01
CA GLY A 143 -14.56 28.24 -3.81
C GLY A 143 -14.68 29.04 -2.50
N LYS A 144 -13.59 29.63 -2.00
CA LYS A 144 -13.54 30.34 -0.71
C LYS A 144 -13.10 31.77 -0.89
N ILE A 145 -13.78 32.70 -0.25
CA ILE A 145 -13.37 34.12 -0.22
C ILE A 145 -13.48 34.67 1.20
N GLN A 146 -12.40 35.24 1.70
CA GLN A 146 -12.42 35.97 2.97
C GLN A 146 -12.76 37.44 2.72
N ASP A 147 -13.73 37.96 3.46
CA ASP A 147 -14.10 39.39 3.42
C ASP A 147 -14.51 39.87 4.80
N TYR A 148 -14.80 41.17 4.89
CA TYR A 148 -15.29 41.81 6.10
C TYR A 148 -16.31 42.90 5.79
N LEU A 149 -17.21 43.14 6.72
CA LEU A 149 -18.15 44.26 6.69
C LEU A 149 -18.01 45.06 7.97
N VAL A 150 -17.85 46.40 7.81
CA VAL A 150 -17.91 47.35 8.93
C VAL A 150 -19.35 47.48 9.43
N PRO A 151 -19.59 48.02 10.63
CA PRO A 151 -20.93 48.25 11.18
C PRO A 151 -21.86 48.90 10.17
N ASN A 152 -23.10 48.45 10.07
CA ASN A 152 -24.16 48.98 9.20
C ASN A 152 -23.82 49.02 7.71
N ALA A 153 -22.82 48.23 7.27
CA ALA A 153 -22.45 48.14 5.85
C ALA A 153 -23.21 46.99 5.15
N THR A 154 -23.51 47.23 3.88
CA THR A 154 -24.12 46.26 3.00
C THR A 154 -23.24 46.03 1.79
N ARG A 155 -23.08 44.75 1.36
CA ARG A 155 -22.32 44.43 0.17
C ARG A 155 -23.02 43.32 -0.62
N THR A 156 -23.11 43.51 -1.95
CA THR A 156 -23.67 42.52 -2.88
C THR A 156 -22.56 41.72 -3.51
N TYR A 157 -22.72 40.42 -3.50
CA TYR A 157 -21.80 39.45 -4.09
C TYR A 157 -22.43 38.82 -5.32
N TYR A 158 -21.59 38.55 -6.29
CA TYR A 158 -21.93 37.79 -7.48
C TYR A 158 -20.94 36.64 -7.62
N ILE A 159 -21.40 35.46 -7.95
CA ILE A 159 -20.59 34.27 -8.20
C ILE A 159 -20.91 33.82 -9.63
N LYS A 160 -19.86 33.75 -10.45
CA LYS A 160 -19.91 33.21 -11.80
C LYS A 160 -19.42 31.77 -11.78
N MET A 161 -20.17 30.83 -12.34
CA MET A 161 -19.79 29.41 -12.43
C MET A 161 -20.18 28.83 -13.79
N PRO A 162 -19.40 27.84 -14.32
CA PRO A 162 -19.80 27.10 -15.52
C PRO A 162 -21.09 26.30 -15.29
N GLY A 163 -21.99 26.28 -16.29
CA GLY A 163 -23.30 25.60 -16.19
C GLY A 163 -23.18 24.08 -15.92
N VAL A 164 -22.15 23.45 -16.44
CA VAL A 164 -21.86 22.00 -16.24
C VAL A 164 -21.76 21.62 -14.77
N LEU A 165 -21.28 22.52 -13.90
CA LEU A 165 -21.10 22.25 -12.48
C LEU A 165 -22.42 22.32 -11.69
N VAL A 166 -23.43 22.92 -12.25
CA VAL A 166 -24.72 23.21 -11.58
C VAL A 166 -25.50 21.93 -11.30
N ASP A 167 -25.50 20.97 -12.21
CA ASP A 167 -26.26 19.73 -12.02
C ASP A 167 -25.72 18.88 -10.87
N VAL A 168 -24.43 18.98 -10.60
CA VAL A 168 -23.76 18.33 -9.47
C VAL A 168 -23.93 19.15 -8.18
N ALA A 169 -23.79 20.47 -8.26
CA ALA A 169 -23.77 21.37 -7.11
C ALA A 169 -25.17 21.65 -6.54
N PHE A 170 -26.19 21.75 -7.40
CA PHE A 170 -27.55 22.08 -6.93
C PHE A 170 -28.38 20.88 -6.46
N LYS A 171 -27.99 19.66 -6.77
CA LYS A 171 -28.56 18.45 -6.16
C LYS A 171 -28.14 18.29 -4.70
N SER A 172 -26.98 18.83 -4.31
CA SER A 172 -26.60 18.97 -2.91
C SER A 172 -27.08 20.34 -2.42
N PHE A 173 -28.03 20.35 -1.52
CA PHE A 173 -28.87 21.47 -1.08
C PHE A 173 -28.17 22.75 -0.58
N ASP A 174 -26.84 22.75 -0.42
CA ASP A 174 -26.12 23.74 0.36
C ASP A 174 -24.88 24.24 -0.39
N PHE A 175 -25.10 25.05 -1.41
CA PHE A 175 -24.04 25.46 -2.33
C PHE A 175 -23.20 26.64 -1.83
N VAL A 176 -23.82 27.67 -1.25
CA VAL A 176 -23.13 28.84 -0.71
C VAL A 176 -23.38 28.93 0.78
N TYR A 177 -22.31 29.01 1.55
CA TYR A 177 -22.43 29.22 2.99
C TYR A 177 -21.41 30.23 3.50
N ILE A 178 -21.72 30.82 4.65
CA ILE A 178 -20.89 31.78 5.36
C ILE A 178 -20.42 31.20 6.68
N SER A 179 -19.19 31.49 7.07
CA SER A 179 -18.59 31.06 8.34
C SER A 179 -17.77 32.19 8.95
N ASP A 180 -17.62 32.19 10.29
CA ASP A 180 -16.72 33.09 10.99
C ASP A 180 -15.27 32.85 10.58
N SER A 181 -14.54 33.93 10.30
CA SER A 181 -13.14 33.86 9.86
C SER A 181 -12.23 33.25 10.93
N ALA A 182 -12.50 33.45 12.23
CA ALA A 182 -11.71 32.89 13.31
C ALA A 182 -11.85 31.37 13.40
N VAL A 183 -13.11 30.87 13.27
CA VAL A 183 -13.41 29.44 13.25
C VAL A 183 -12.74 28.75 12.05
N VAL A 184 -12.78 29.38 10.88
CA VAL A 184 -12.12 28.83 9.67
C VAL A 184 -10.61 28.72 9.86
N LYS A 185 -9.99 29.72 10.49
CA LYS A 185 -8.55 29.70 10.80
C LYS A 185 -8.16 28.62 11.80
N GLU A 186 -8.93 28.47 12.86
CA GLU A 186 -8.69 27.43 13.87
C GLU A 186 -8.74 26.05 13.24
N LYS A 187 -9.75 25.80 12.39
CA LYS A 187 -9.85 24.54 11.65
C LYS A 187 -8.69 24.30 10.71
N ALA A 188 -8.30 25.29 9.93
CA ALA A 188 -7.15 25.18 9.02
C ALA A 188 -5.86 24.82 9.77
N LEU A 189 -5.65 25.40 10.97
CA LEU A 189 -4.54 25.02 11.83
C LEU A 189 -4.63 23.58 12.31
N PHE A 190 -5.80 23.14 12.76
CA PHE A 190 -6.01 21.77 13.20
C PHE A 190 -5.76 20.76 12.06
N ASP A 191 -6.25 21.05 10.85
CA ASP A 191 -6.02 20.22 9.67
C ASP A 191 -4.53 20.16 9.31
N LEU A 192 -3.82 21.28 9.40
CA LEU A 192 -2.38 21.33 9.17
C LEU A 192 -1.62 20.46 10.20
N TRP A 193 -1.96 20.56 11.49
CA TRP A 193 -1.34 19.77 12.54
C TRP A 193 -1.61 18.27 12.35
N SER A 194 -2.87 17.90 12.12
CA SER A 194 -3.26 16.50 11.96
C SER A 194 -2.62 15.86 10.71
N SER A 195 -2.57 16.59 9.60
CA SER A 195 -1.92 16.13 8.37
C SER A 195 -0.40 16.00 8.55
N SER A 196 0.24 16.93 9.27
CA SER A 196 1.68 16.88 9.54
C SER A 196 2.04 15.67 10.41
N ILE A 197 1.26 15.37 11.45
CA ILE A 197 1.45 14.19 12.29
C ILE A 197 1.28 12.92 11.42
N TYR A 198 0.25 12.87 10.58
CA TYR A 198 0.00 11.74 9.69
C TYR A 198 1.18 11.51 8.72
N VAL A 199 1.67 12.57 8.06
CA VAL A 199 2.84 12.47 7.18
C VAL A 199 4.07 11.97 7.95
N GLY A 200 4.26 12.44 9.19
CA GLY A 200 5.34 11.97 10.07
C GLY A 200 5.24 10.47 10.38
N VAL A 201 4.03 9.98 10.73
CA VAL A 201 3.77 8.55 10.95
C VAL A 201 4.07 7.75 9.69
N LEU A 202 3.59 8.21 8.53
CA LEU A 202 3.83 7.53 7.26
C LEU A 202 5.31 7.49 6.88
N PHE A 203 6.05 8.56 7.15
CA PHE A 203 7.49 8.58 6.92
C PHE A 203 8.20 7.49 7.75
N LEU A 204 7.86 7.35 9.03
CA LEU A 204 8.39 6.30 9.89
C LEU A 204 8.00 4.90 9.39
N VAL A 205 6.76 4.72 8.96
CA VAL A 205 6.27 3.45 8.37
C VAL A 205 7.06 3.12 7.10
N LEU A 206 7.33 4.10 6.24
CA LEU A 206 8.11 3.90 5.02
C LEU A 206 9.56 3.56 5.31
N LEU A 207 10.20 4.21 6.29
CA LEU A 207 11.57 3.86 6.72
C LEU A 207 11.64 2.43 7.25
N ALA A 208 10.69 2.02 8.11
CA ALA A 208 10.63 0.67 8.63
C ALA A 208 10.38 -0.37 7.52
N ASN A 209 9.53 -0.04 6.54
CA ASN A 209 9.29 -0.91 5.39
C ASN A 209 10.51 -1.02 4.47
N LEU A 210 11.25 0.07 4.28
CA LEU A 210 12.52 0.06 3.54
C LEU A 210 13.54 -0.87 4.21
N TYR A 211 13.66 -0.81 5.54
CA TYR A 211 14.50 -1.75 6.29
C TYR A 211 14.09 -3.21 6.03
N LEU A 212 12.79 -3.51 6.04
CA LEU A 212 12.29 -4.86 5.75
C LEU A 212 12.57 -5.28 4.30
N MET A 213 12.49 -4.35 3.33
CA MET A 213 12.83 -4.62 1.94
C MET A 213 14.32 -4.93 1.73
N ILE A 214 15.21 -4.26 2.47
CA ILE A 214 16.66 -4.53 2.43
C ILE A 214 16.97 -5.90 3.02
N THR A 215 16.30 -6.28 4.12
CA THR A 215 16.55 -7.55 4.83
C THR A 215 15.89 -8.75 4.16
N ALA A 216 14.76 -8.56 3.47
CA ALA A 216 14.05 -9.61 2.73
C ALA A 216 13.21 -9.00 1.60
N PHE A 217 13.67 -9.14 0.37
CA PHE A 217 12.97 -8.60 -0.80
C PHE A 217 11.71 -9.40 -1.12
N LYS A 218 10.51 -8.86 -0.77
CA LYS A 218 9.22 -9.49 -1.01
C LYS A 218 8.24 -8.56 -1.72
N LYS A 219 7.43 -9.13 -2.60
CA LYS A 219 6.38 -8.38 -3.33
C LYS A 219 5.41 -7.66 -2.39
N SER A 220 5.04 -8.29 -1.26
CA SER A 220 4.14 -7.67 -0.27
C SER A 220 4.70 -6.38 0.33
N TYR A 221 6.02 -6.29 0.58
CA TYR A 221 6.66 -5.09 1.12
C TYR A 221 6.67 -3.95 0.09
N ILE A 222 6.91 -4.29 -1.18
CA ILE A 222 6.87 -3.33 -2.29
C ILE A 222 5.45 -2.74 -2.43
N PHE A 223 4.43 -3.58 -2.49
CA PHE A 223 3.04 -3.11 -2.62
C PHE A 223 2.58 -2.33 -1.39
N TYR A 224 3.03 -2.70 -0.19
CA TYR A 224 2.75 -1.93 1.02
C TYR A 224 3.40 -0.53 0.99
N ALA A 225 4.63 -0.41 0.49
CA ALA A 225 5.29 0.88 0.30
C ALA A 225 4.51 1.78 -0.68
N PHE A 226 4.17 1.26 -1.86
CA PHE A 226 3.39 2.01 -2.86
C PHE A 226 1.99 2.37 -2.35
N TYR A 227 1.32 1.46 -1.64
CA TYR A 227 0.05 1.71 -0.98
C TYR A 227 0.16 2.88 0.01
N SER A 228 1.20 2.89 0.84
CA SER A 228 1.43 3.97 1.81
C SER A 228 1.75 5.29 1.13
N ILE A 229 2.60 5.30 0.10
CA ILE A 229 2.92 6.50 -0.69
C ILE A 229 1.67 7.06 -1.38
N SER A 230 0.85 6.20 -2.00
CA SER A 230 -0.38 6.63 -2.66
C SER A 230 -1.36 7.31 -1.70
N HIS A 231 -1.48 6.82 -0.46
CA HIS A 231 -2.25 7.49 0.59
C HIS A 231 -1.67 8.85 1.00
N VAL A 232 -0.33 8.97 1.10
CA VAL A 232 0.31 10.28 1.33
C VAL A 232 -0.08 11.26 0.23
N LEU A 233 0.05 10.83 -1.03
CA LEU A 233 -0.27 11.69 -2.18
C LEU A 233 -1.74 12.10 -2.21
N PHE A 234 -2.66 11.21 -1.84
CA PHE A 234 -4.07 11.54 -1.70
C PHE A 234 -4.30 12.61 -0.63
N PHE A 235 -3.84 12.37 0.60
CA PHE A 235 -4.09 13.30 1.72
C PHE A 235 -3.32 14.61 1.58
N THR A 236 -2.07 14.60 1.09
CA THR A 236 -1.33 15.84 0.84
C THR A 236 -2.00 16.69 -0.25
N GLY A 237 -2.54 16.04 -1.29
CA GLY A 237 -3.35 16.72 -2.31
C GLY A 237 -4.65 17.27 -1.75
N TYR A 238 -5.35 16.50 -0.91
CA TYR A 238 -6.58 16.92 -0.26
C TYR A 238 -6.37 18.15 0.65
N TYR A 239 -5.32 18.15 1.48
CA TYR A 239 -4.96 19.31 2.33
C TYR A 239 -4.21 20.41 1.57
N GLN A 240 -4.09 20.29 0.26
CA GLN A 240 -3.42 21.28 -0.60
C GLN A 240 -1.98 21.60 -0.19
N ILE A 241 -1.30 20.66 0.48
CA ILE A 241 0.11 20.82 0.86
C ILE A 241 1.02 21.13 -0.36
N PRO A 242 0.80 20.55 -1.57
CA PRO A 242 1.59 20.90 -2.75
C PRO A 242 1.53 22.37 -3.14
N THR A 243 0.42 23.07 -2.85
CA THR A 243 0.30 24.51 -3.13
C THR A 243 1.28 25.34 -2.27
N LEU A 244 1.68 24.83 -1.10
CA LEU A 244 2.75 25.42 -0.28
C LEU A 244 4.09 25.45 -1.00
N LEU A 245 4.31 24.47 -1.88
CA LEU A 245 5.53 24.31 -2.67
C LEU A 245 5.39 24.91 -4.08
N SER A 246 4.31 25.65 -4.35
CA SER A 246 3.95 26.17 -5.68
C SER A 246 3.85 25.06 -6.75
N PHE A 247 3.46 23.85 -6.34
CA PHE A 247 3.27 22.71 -7.20
C PHE A 247 1.77 22.48 -7.45
N GLN A 248 1.37 22.48 -8.71
CA GLN A 248 0.01 22.16 -9.13
C GLN A 248 -0.05 20.72 -9.67
N TRP A 249 -1.00 19.94 -9.18
CA TRP A 249 -1.26 18.62 -9.74
C TRP A 249 -1.91 18.77 -11.11
N PRO A 250 -1.36 18.11 -12.15
CA PRO A 250 -1.97 18.17 -13.49
C PRO A 250 -3.33 17.46 -13.57
N ILE A 251 -3.62 16.62 -12.59
CA ILE A 251 -4.89 15.87 -12.47
C ILE A 251 -5.35 15.97 -11.01
N SER A 252 -6.65 15.93 -10.77
CA SER A 252 -7.20 15.94 -9.41
C SER A 252 -6.56 14.89 -8.52
N HIS A 253 -6.20 15.26 -7.28
CA HIS A 253 -5.66 14.35 -6.26
C HIS A 253 -6.59 13.16 -5.97
N SER A 254 -7.87 13.27 -6.30
CA SER A 254 -8.87 12.19 -6.15
C SER A 254 -8.53 10.92 -6.93
N ILE A 255 -7.65 11.00 -7.95
CA ILE A 255 -7.13 9.83 -8.68
C ILE A 255 -6.35 8.86 -7.77
N PHE A 256 -5.72 9.38 -6.71
CA PHE A 256 -4.96 8.53 -5.80
C PHE A 256 -5.83 7.59 -4.98
N LEU A 257 -7.14 7.85 -4.82
CA LEU A 257 -8.03 6.96 -4.08
C LEU A 257 -8.22 5.59 -4.77
N PRO A 258 -8.63 5.50 -6.05
CA PRO A 258 -8.69 4.21 -6.75
C PRO A 258 -7.32 3.54 -6.93
N ILE A 259 -6.24 4.30 -7.08
CA ILE A 259 -4.87 3.76 -7.10
C ILE A 259 -4.55 3.09 -5.75
N THR A 260 -4.86 3.76 -4.66
CA THR A 260 -4.66 3.25 -3.29
C THR A 260 -5.44 1.97 -3.05
N ALA A 261 -6.72 1.90 -3.48
CA ALA A 261 -7.53 0.69 -3.36
C ALA A 261 -6.91 -0.49 -4.14
N SER A 262 -6.41 -0.24 -5.35
CA SER A 262 -5.74 -1.26 -6.17
C SER A 262 -4.45 -1.79 -5.50
N LEU A 263 -3.63 -0.88 -4.97
CA LEU A 263 -2.39 -1.22 -4.28
C LEU A 263 -2.62 -1.94 -2.95
N TYR A 264 -3.68 -1.57 -2.22
CA TYR A 264 -4.13 -2.31 -1.04
C TYR A 264 -4.45 -3.77 -1.38
N LEU A 265 -5.23 -4.01 -2.42
CA LEU A 265 -5.59 -5.36 -2.82
C LEU A 265 -4.39 -6.18 -3.28
N LEU A 266 -3.45 -5.57 -4.01
CA LEU A 266 -2.18 -6.20 -4.38
C LEU A 266 -1.33 -6.54 -3.15
N PHE A 267 -1.29 -5.65 -2.17
CA PHE A 267 -0.63 -5.89 -0.89
C PHE A 267 -1.28 -7.08 -0.16
N VAL A 268 -2.59 -7.05 0.07
CA VAL A 268 -3.33 -8.11 0.78
C VAL A 268 -3.16 -9.47 0.07
N TYR A 269 -3.30 -9.48 -1.26
CA TYR A 269 -3.12 -10.68 -2.07
C TYR A 269 -1.76 -11.35 -1.86
N ASN A 270 -0.69 -10.55 -1.90
CA ASN A 270 0.68 -11.05 -1.73
C ASN A 270 1.04 -11.32 -0.26
N TYR A 271 0.53 -10.52 0.67
CA TYR A 271 0.78 -10.69 2.11
C TYR A 271 0.16 -11.99 2.64
N LEU A 272 -1.06 -12.30 2.26
CA LEU A 272 -1.77 -13.51 2.67
C LEU A 272 -1.44 -14.73 1.80
N ASN A 273 -0.70 -14.59 0.70
CA ASN A 273 -0.42 -15.64 -0.28
C ASN A 273 -1.71 -16.35 -0.75
N ILE A 274 -2.74 -15.58 -1.11
CA ILE A 274 -4.11 -16.07 -1.40
C ILE A 274 -4.12 -17.18 -2.45
N ASP A 275 -3.25 -17.12 -3.46
CA ASP A 275 -3.09 -18.11 -4.53
C ASP A 275 -2.78 -19.52 -4.03
N LYS A 276 -2.12 -19.65 -2.87
CA LYS A 276 -1.75 -20.95 -2.29
C LYS A 276 -2.88 -21.62 -1.54
N TYR A 277 -3.84 -20.82 -1.03
CA TYR A 277 -4.85 -21.34 -0.11
C TYR A 277 -6.24 -21.54 -0.74
N ASN A 278 -6.63 -20.67 -1.67
CA ASN A 278 -7.96 -20.75 -2.28
C ASN A 278 -7.97 -20.22 -3.72
N LYS A 279 -8.15 -21.13 -4.69
CA LYS A 279 -8.17 -20.78 -6.12
C LYS A 279 -9.33 -19.84 -6.48
N ILE A 280 -10.52 -20.05 -5.91
CA ILE A 280 -11.70 -19.23 -6.23
C ILE A 280 -11.47 -17.79 -5.75
N VAL A 281 -11.08 -17.64 -4.49
CA VAL A 281 -10.76 -16.31 -3.92
C VAL A 281 -9.63 -15.64 -4.72
N SER A 282 -8.60 -16.40 -5.12
CA SER A 282 -7.52 -15.91 -5.96
C SER A 282 -7.99 -15.36 -7.30
N ILE A 283 -8.91 -16.08 -7.99
CA ILE A 283 -9.48 -15.65 -9.27
C ILE A 283 -10.28 -14.36 -9.08
N ILE A 284 -11.11 -14.27 -8.03
CA ILE A 284 -11.91 -13.08 -7.73
C ILE A 284 -10.99 -11.86 -7.50
N PHE A 285 -9.96 -12.01 -6.66
CA PHE A 285 -9.00 -10.93 -6.40
C PHE A 285 -8.26 -10.49 -7.67
N LYS A 286 -7.75 -11.44 -8.47
CA LYS A 286 -7.04 -11.13 -9.72
C LYS A 286 -7.97 -10.43 -10.73
N GLY A 287 -9.18 -10.93 -10.90
CA GLY A 287 -10.17 -10.32 -11.79
C GLY A 287 -10.46 -8.87 -11.40
N TYR A 288 -10.66 -8.63 -10.11
CA TYR A 288 -10.92 -7.27 -9.64
C TYR A 288 -9.69 -6.36 -9.74
N ILE A 289 -8.47 -6.85 -9.43
CA ILE A 289 -7.24 -6.06 -9.59
C ILE A 289 -7.08 -5.60 -11.05
N VAL A 290 -7.37 -6.49 -12.02
CA VAL A 290 -7.33 -6.12 -13.45
C VAL A 290 -8.36 -5.05 -13.76
N LEU A 291 -9.60 -5.18 -13.29
CA LEU A 291 -10.65 -4.16 -13.47
C LEU A 291 -10.26 -2.81 -12.82
N ALA A 292 -9.68 -2.85 -11.63
CA ALA A 292 -9.24 -1.66 -10.93
C ALA A 292 -8.10 -0.94 -11.67
N VAL A 293 -7.15 -1.68 -12.24
CA VAL A 293 -6.08 -1.10 -13.08
C VAL A 293 -6.65 -0.47 -14.34
N ILE A 294 -7.61 -1.13 -15.01
CA ILE A 294 -8.29 -0.56 -16.18
C ILE A 294 -9.01 0.74 -15.79
N ALA A 295 -9.73 0.75 -14.67
CA ALA A 295 -10.42 1.93 -14.17
C ALA A 295 -9.46 3.10 -13.91
N VAL A 296 -8.29 2.84 -13.31
CA VAL A 296 -7.25 3.86 -13.10
C VAL A 296 -6.74 4.42 -14.44
N VAL A 297 -6.49 3.56 -15.44
CA VAL A 297 -6.04 4.01 -16.77
C VAL A 297 -7.10 4.88 -17.46
N VAL A 298 -8.38 4.49 -17.36
CA VAL A 298 -9.50 5.29 -17.90
C VAL A 298 -9.59 6.64 -17.20
N LEU A 299 -9.49 6.67 -15.86
CA LEU A 299 -9.51 7.93 -15.11
C LEU A 299 -8.31 8.83 -15.44
N LEU A 300 -7.12 8.26 -15.63
CA LEU A 300 -5.94 9.03 -16.07
C LEU A 300 -6.17 9.66 -17.45
N TYR A 301 -6.69 8.89 -18.37
CA TYR A 301 -7.02 9.40 -19.70
C TYR A 301 -8.06 10.52 -19.66
N LEU A 302 -9.18 10.30 -18.96
CA LEU A 302 -10.25 11.30 -18.83
C LEU A 302 -9.78 12.55 -18.07
N GLY A 303 -8.99 12.40 -17.02
CA GLY A 303 -8.44 13.53 -16.26
C GLY A 303 -7.50 14.42 -17.06
N LEU A 304 -6.96 13.93 -18.19
CA LEU A 304 -6.12 14.70 -19.12
C LEU A 304 -6.88 15.25 -20.32
N THR A 305 -8.03 14.67 -20.68
CA THR A 305 -8.75 14.96 -21.93
C THR A 305 -10.15 15.51 -21.72
N ASP A 306 -10.86 15.07 -20.69
CA ASP A 306 -12.26 15.41 -20.41
C ASP A 306 -12.55 15.37 -18.91
N MET A 307 -12.38 16.51 -18.25
CA MET A 307 -12.59 16.65 -16.80
C MET A 307 -14.06 16.41 -16.39
N VAL A 308 -15.02 16.70 -17.26
CA VAL A 308 -16.45 16.48 -16.99
C VAL A 308 -16.75 14.99 -16.90
N ALA A 309 -16.31 14.23 -17.91
CA ALA A 309 -16.43 12.78 -17.90
C ALA A 309 -15.65 12.16 -16.71
N TYR A 310 -14.49 12.71 -16.38
CA TYR A 310 -13.70 12.29 -15.20
C TYR A 310 -14.52 12.38 -13.91
N TYR A 311 -15.07 13.55 -13.59
CA TYR A 311 -15.85 13.76 -12.35
C TYR A 311 -17.18 13.03 -12.34
N SER A 312 -17.80 12.75 -13.48
CA SER A 312 -19.04 11.97 -13.57
C SER A 312 -18.82 10.47 -13.29
N ILE A 313 -17.68 9.92 -13.71
CA ILE A 313 -17.36 8.50 -13.57
C ILE A 313 -16.66 8.18 -12.23
N LEU A 314 -15.86 9.10 -11.71
CA LEU A 314 -15.06 8.92 -10.49
C LEU A 314 -15.88 8.43 -9.27
N PRO A 315 -17.06 8.97 -8.94
CA PRO A 315 -17.88 8.49 -7.82
C PRO A 315 -18.30 7.03 -8.00
N THR A 316 -18.68 6.63 -9.22
CA THR A 316 -19.08 5.24 -9.53
C THR A 316 -17.90 4.27 -9.31
N ILE A 317 -16.70 4.65 -9.74
CA ILE A 317 -15.49 3.85 -9.52
C ILE A 317 -15.16 3.76 -8.02
N ASN A 318 -15.28 4.85 -7.28
CA ASN A 318 -15.00 4.86 -5.84
C ASN A 318 -16.00 4.02 -5.05
N ILE A 319 -17.30 4.08 -5.38
CA ILE A 319 -18.34 3.23 -4.77
C ILE A 319 -18.09 1.76 -5.09
N THR A 320 -17.72 1.43 -6.33
CA THR A 320 -17.38 0.07 -6.74
C THR A 320 -16.16 -0.46 -5.99
N ASN A 321 -15.12 0.36 -5.85
CA ASN A 321 -13.93 0.03 -5.05
C ASN A 321 -14.29 -0.23 -3.59
N LEU A 322 -15.11 0.64 -2.98
CA LEU A 322 -15.57 0.47 -1.60
C LEU A 322 -16.37 -0.82 -1.42
N GLY A 323 -17.29 -1.10 -2.34
CA GLY A 323 -18.06 -2.35 -2.34
C GLY A 323 -17.15 -3.59 -2.37
N PHE A 324 -16.13 -3.57 -3.23
CA PHE A 324 -15.18 -4.68 -3.29
C PHE A 324 -14.26 -4.76 -2.06
N LEU A 325 -13.86 -3.65 -1.46
CA LEU A 325 -13.10 -3.67 -0.20
C LEU A 325 -13.90 -4.35 0.92
N VAL A 326 -15.20 -4.10 1.00
CA VAL A 326 -16.11 -4.79 1.94
C VAL A 326 -16.17 -6.30 1.61
N ILE A 327 -16.41 -6.67 0.35
CA ILE A 327 -16.44 -8.07 -0.10
C ILE A 327 -15.11 -8.75 0.20
N SER A 328 -13.98 -8.11 -0.09
CA SER A 328 -12.65 -8.65 0.16
C SER A 328 -12.42 -8.96 1.63
N THR A 329 -12.96 -8.14 2.54
CA THR A 329 -12.88 -8.37 3.99
C THR A 329 -13.54 -9.70 4.38
N PHE A 330 -14.72 -10.00 3.82
CA PHE A 330 -15.40 -11.29 4.04
C PHE A 330 -14.62 -12.45 3.41
N LEU A 331 -14.08 -12.27 2.20
CA LEU A 331 -13.29 -13.31 1.54
C LEU A 331 -11.99 -13.64 2.30
N ILE A 332 -11.38 -12.66 2.96
CA ILE A 332 -10.19 -12.84 3.79
C ILE A 332 -10.47 -13.73 5.01
N ILE A 333 -11.68 -13.71 5.56
CA ILE A 333 -12.05 -14.55 6.72
C ILE A 333 -11.85 -16.03 6.42
N VAL A 334 -12.11 -16.46 5.18
CA VAL A 334 -11.98 -17.86 4.73
C VAL A 334 -10.51 -18.28 4.57
N ILE A 335 -9.57 -17.35 4.42
CA ILE A 335 -8.15 -17.66 4.27
C ILE A 335 -7.59 -18.20 5.59
N PRO A 336 -6.89 -19.35 5.59
CA PRO A 336 -6.28 -19.90 6.82
C PRO A 336 -5.09 -19.06 7.29
N GLY A 337 -4.75 -19.19 8.59
CA GLY A 337 -3.58 -18.55 9.17
C GLY A 337 -3.91 -17.32 10.03
N LYS A 338 -2.93 -16.93 10.86
CA LYS A 338 -3.08 -15.83 11.83
C LYS A 338 -2.83 -14.44 11.21
N PHE A 339 -2.18 -14.37 10.05
CA PHE A 339 -1.80 -13.09 9.43
C PHE A 339 -2.99 -12.26 8.97
N LYS A 340 -4.12 -12.90 8.64
CA LYS A 340 -5.36 -12.23 8.27
C LYS A 340 -5.89 -11.28 9.35
N TYR A 341 -5.64 -11.56 10.63
CA TYR A 341 -6.15 -10.73 11.72
C TYR A 341 -5.54 -9.33 11.73
N PHE A 342 -4.29 -9.17 11.27
CA PHE A 342 -3.71 -7.84 11.09
C PHE A 342 -4.42 -7.04 10.00
N ILE A 343 -4.78 -7.69 8.89
CA ILE A 343 -5.54 -7.05 7.81
C ILE A 343 -6.94 -6.67 8.30
N LEU A 344 -7.66 -7.60 8.94
CA LEU A 344 -9.01 -7.36 9.46
C LEU A 344 -9.02 -6.24 10.51
N LEU A 345 -8.06 -6.25 11.43
CA LEU A 345 -7.93 -5.23 12.46
C LEU A 345 -7.63 -3.84 11.88
N GLY A 346 -6.66 -3.76 10.97
CA GLY A 346 -6.30 -2.50 10.31
C GLY A 346 -7.47 -1.94 9.50
N SER A 347 -8.14 -2.78 8.70
CA SER A 347 -9.33 -2.38 7.93
C SER A 347 -10.49 -1.92 8.82
N ALA A 348 -10.63 -2.51 10.03
CA ALA A 348 -11.64 -2.06 10.99
C ALA A 348 -11.37 -0.62 11.47
N PHE A 349 -10.11 -0.24 11.70
CA PHE A 349 -9.77 1.14 12.09
C PHE A 349 -10.06 2.15 10.99
N ILE A 350 -9.82 1.81 9.72
CA ILE A 350 -10.25 2.66 8.58
C ILE A 350 -11.77 2.80 8.58
N ALA A 351 -12.50 1.67 8.69
CA ALA A 351 -13.96 1.68 8.66
C ALA A 351 -14.54 2.52 9.80
N ILE A 352 -14.01 2.40 11.02
CA ILE A 352 -14.39 3.22 12.18
C ILE A 352 -14.10 4.69 11.90
N GLY A 353 -12.88 5.03 11.48
CA GLY A 353 -12.50 6.41 11.16
C GLY A 353 -13.39 7.02 10.09
N ALA A 354 -13.66 6.30 9.00
CA ALA A 354 -14.54 6.74 7.92
C ALA A 354 -16.00 6.92 8.40
N THR A 355 -16.52 5.99 9.22
CA THR A 355 -17.88 6.07 9.76
C THR A 355 -18.05 7.25 10.70
N VAL A 356 -17.08 7.46 11.61
CA VAL A 356 -17.11 8.63 12.52
C VAL A 356 -17.04 9.92 11.72
N THR A 357 -16.16 9.99 10.72
CA THR A 357 -16.09 11.12 9.80
C THR A 357 -17.44 11.39 9.13
N TRP A 358 -18.08 10.35 8.60
CA TRP A 358 -19.38 10.49 7.93
C TRP A 358 -20.48 10.96 8.88
N ILE A 359 -20.56 10.42 10.11
CA ILE A 359 -21.53 10.84 11.12
C ILE A 359 -21.29 12.30 11.52
N THR A 360 -20.06 12.70 11.73
CA THR A 360 -19.73 14.09 12.09
C THR A 360 -20.02 15.06 10.95
N GLN A 361 -19.78 14.66 9.70
CA GLN A 361 -20.18 15.44 8.52
C GLN A 361 -21.68 15.63 8.41
N TYR A 362 -22.44 14.61 8.74
CA TYR A 362 -23.90 14.67 8.66
C TYR A 362 -24.50 15.61 9.72
N ASN A 363 -23.95 15.61 10.92
CA ASN A 363 -24.44 16.40 12.06
C ASN A 363 -23.89 17.83 12.10
N ASP A 364 -22.60 18.01 11.76
CA ASP A 364 -21.89 19.30 11.77
C ASP A 364 -21.01 19.42 10.53
N ALA A 365 -21.56 19.96 9.51
CA ALA A 365 -20.97 19.95 8.16
C ALA A 365 -19.60 20.64 8.02
N MET A 366 -19.04 21.19 9.08
CA MET A 366 -17.76 21.89 9.04
C MET A 366 -16.68 21.37 9.96
N THR A 367 -16.97 20.48 10.89
CA THR A 367 -15.99 20.09 11.89
C THR A 367 -15.11 18.96 11.41
N GLN A 368 -13.78 19.18 11.40
CA GLN A 368 -12.69 18.18 11.57
C GLN A 368 -12.87 16.83 10.84
N THR A 369 -13.58 16.83 9.73
CA THR A 369 -14.13 15.63 9.10
C THR A 369 -13.09 14.62 8.65
N PHE A 370 -11.92 15.08 8.23
CA PHE A 370 -10.85 14.21 7.80
C PHE A 370 -9.96 13.69 8.93
N SER A 371 -9.97 14.31 10.08
CA SER A 371 -9.09 13.95 11.20
C SER A 371 -9.33 12.53 11.71
N TYR A 372 -10.59 12.08 11.77
CA TYR A 372 -10.91 10.71 12.20
C TYR A 372 -10.54 9.68 11.13
N SER A 373 -10.77 9.97 9.86
CA SER A 373 -10.32 9.13 8.74
C SER A 373 -8.79 9.06 8.67
N VAL A 374 -8.11 10.20 8.87
CA VAL A 374 -6.64 10.28 8.92
C VAL A 374 -6.09 9.45 10.08
N ALA A 375 -6.69 9.57 11.28
CA ALA A 375 -6.31 8.78 12.44
C ALA A 375 -6.50 7.27 12.20
N GLY A 376 -7.66 6.88 11.65
CA GLY A 376 -7.94 5.49 11.28
C GLY A 376 -6.91 4.92 10.30
N ASN A 377 -6.55 5.69 9.28
CA ASN A 377 -5.52 5.34 8.30
C ASN A 377 -4.11 5.23 8.93
N ALA A 378 -3.74 6.14 9.83
CA ALA A 378 -2.46 6.09 10.52
C ALA A 378 -2.33 4.80 11.36
N ILE A 379 -3.38 4.48 12.13
CA ILE A 379 -3.44 3.26 12.96
C ILE A 379 -3.37 2.02 12.07
N GLU A 380 -4.11 1.98 10.98
CA GLU A 380 -4.05 0.87 10.01
C GLU A 380 -2.63 0.63 9.51
N LYS A 381 -1.92 1.70 9.09
CA LYS A 381 -0.53 1.56 8.59
C LYS A 381 0.39 0.96 9.65
N ILE A 382 0.23 1.39 10.91
CA ILE A 382 0.99 0.85 12.04
C ILE A 382 0.64 -0.64 12.23
N VAL A 383 -0.65 -0.99 12.25
CA VAL A 383 -1.10 -2.40 12.40
C VAL A 383 -0.56 -3.28 11.27
N PHE A 384 -0.60 -2.82 10.03
CA PHE A 384 -0.06 -3.57 8.91
C PHE A 384 1.45 -3.72 8.98
N LEU A 385 2.17 -2.68 9.39
CA LEU A 385 3.61 -2.75 9.62
C LEU A 385 3.96 -3.80 10.68
N PHE A 386 3.22 -3.83 11.80
CA PHE A 386 3.38 -4.88 12.81
C PHE A 386 3.09 -6.27 12.25
N GLY A 387 2.04 -6.43 11.43
CA GLY A 387 1.73 -7.69 10.75
C GLY A 387 2.85 -8.16 9.83
N ILE A 388 3.40 -7.25 9.04
CA ILE A 388 4.54 -7.54 8.15
C ILE A 388 5.79 -7.91 8.96
N PHE A 389 6.08 -7.17 10.02
CA PHE A 389 7.21 -7.45 10.91
C PHE A 389 7.07 -8.81 11.61
N TYR A 390 5.86 -9.12 12.08
CA TYR A 390 5.54 -10.41 12.70
C TYR A 390 5.76 -11.56 11.70
N LEU A 391 5.27 -11.43 10.46
CA LEU A 391 5.49 -12.41 9.39
C LEU A 391 6.99 -12.59 9.11
N HIS A 392 7.72 -11.49 8.96
CA HIS A 392 9.16 -11.51 8.72
C HIS A 392 9.92 -12.25 9.83
N ASN A 393 9.58 -11.98 11.08
CA ASN A 393 10.21 -12.63 12.23
C ASN A 393 9.91 -14.13 12.29
N GLN A 394 8.67 -14.55 12.03
CA GLN A 394 8.29 -15.96 11.99
C GLN A 394 9.07 -16.72 10.90
N GLU A 395 9.25 -16.13 9.74
CA GLU A 395 10.03 -16.74 8.66
C GLU A 395 11.52 -16.83 8.99
N ARG A 396 12.08 -15.81 9.65
CA ARG A 396 13.48 -15.86 10.14
C ARG A 396 13.68 -16.98 11.16
N ILE A 397 12.74 -17.15 12.10
CA ILE A 397 12.77 -18.22 13.09
C ILE A 397 12.70 -19.57 12.37
N ALA A 398 11.78 -19.75 11.43
CA ALA A 398 11.63 -20.99 10.66
C ALA A 398 12.89 -21.29 9.81
N ALA A 399 13.47 -20.29 9.17
CA ALA A 399 14.71 -20.44 8.41
C ALA A 399 15.90 -20.84 9.29
N ARG A 400 16.05 -20.21 10.47
CA ARG A 400 17.09 -20.57 11.46
C ARG A 400 16.91 -22.01 11.98
N ALA A 401 15.67 -22.42 12.28
CA ALA A 401 15.38 -23.78 12.72
C ALA A 401 15.75 -24.82 11.66
N LYS A 402 15.46 -24.56 10.38
CA LYS A 402 15.87 -25.42 9.26
C LYS A 402 17.40 -25.50 9.12
N LEU A 403 18.08 -24.37 9.22
CA LEU A 403 19.55 -24.33 9.15
C LEU A 403 20.17 -25.15 10.28
N LEU A 404 19.67 -24.96 11.52
CA LEU A 404 20.17 -25.68 12.69
C LEU A 404 19.94 -27.20 12.55
N SER A 405 18.77 -27.62 12.05
CA SER A 405 18.48 -29.03 11.83
C SER A 405 19.39 -29.66 10.77
N ALA A 406 19.68 -28.92 9.69
CA ALA A 406 20.60 -29.37 8.64
C ALA A 406 22.05 -29.48 9.16
N GLN A 407 22.50 -28.50 9.96
CA GLN A 407 23.82 -28.54 10.59
C GLN A 407 23.95 -29.74 11.53
N LYS A 408 22.95 -30.01 12.38
CA LYS A 408 22.94 -31.16 13.27
C LYS A 408 22.97 -32.49 12.51
N GLN A 409 22.25 -32.60 11.40
CA GLN A 409 22.28 -33.80 10.57
C GLN A 409 23.67 -34.02 9.96
N LEU A 410 24.29 -32.97 9.42
CA LEU A 410 25.65 -33.03 8.88
C LEU A 410 26.68 -33.48 9.94
N GLU A 411 26.56 -32.92 11.16
CA GLU A 411 27.44 -33.30 12.27
C GLU A 411 27.30 -34.79 12.61
N LEU A 412 26.07 -35.30 12.71
CA LEU A 412 25.80 -36.73 12.96
C LEU A 412 26.35 -37.63 11.84
N SER A 413 26.16 -37.26 10.57
CA SER A 413 26.69 -38.03 9.44
C SER A 413 28.23 -38.03 9.42
N THR A 414 28.87 -36.88 9.76
CA THR A 414 30.32 -36.78 9.90
C THR A 414 30.86 -37.68 11.02
N GLN A 415 30.16 -37.70 12.17
CA GLN A 415 30.53 -38.57 13.29
C GLN A 415 30.41 -40.05 12.92
N GLN A 416 29.35 -40.45 12.22
CA GLN A 416 29.14 -41.82 11.74
C GLN A 416 30.25 -42.23 10.75
N LEU A 417 30.66 -41.35 9.83
CA LEU A 417 31.74 -41.61 8.89
C LEU A 417 33.08 -41.77 9.61
N ASN A 418 33.36 -40.95 10.63
CA ASN A 418 34.56 -41.09 11.45
C ASN A 418 34.57 -42.39 12.25
N ASN A 419 33.43 -42.80 12.84
CA ASN A 419 33.30 -44.07 13.55
C ASN A 419 33.52 -45.26 12.61
N PHE A 420 32.98 -45.21 11.38
CA PHE A 420 33.20 -46.21 10.35
C PHE A 420 34.69 -46.30 10.00
N SER A 421 35.36 -45.18 9.75
CA SER A 421 36.81 -45.13 9.48
C SER A 421 37.63 -45.73 10.62
N ASN A 422 37.30 -45.41 11.88
CA ASN A 422 37.99 -45.95 13.07
C ASN A 422 37.77 -47.47 13.20
N SER A 423 36.53 -47.95 12.99
CA SER A 423 36.24 -49.41 13.01
C SER A 423 37.08 -50.17 11.99
N ILE A 424 37.30 -49.58 10.81
CA ILE A 424 38.15 -50.18 9.78
C ILE A 424 39.63 -50.22 10.25
N ARG A 425 40.14 -49.15 10.84
CA ARG A 425 41.50 -49.12 11.38
C ARG A 425 41.71 -50.19 12.46
N GLU A 426 40.73 -50.37 13.34
CA GLU A 426 40.78 -51.41 14.36
C GLU A 426 40.76 -52.83 13.73
N LYS A 427 39.90 -53.10 12.74
CA LYS A 427 39.89 -54.36 12.01
C LYS A 427 41.23 -54.65 11.32
N ASN A 428 41.83 -53.63 10.68
CA ASN A 428 43.12 -53.78 10.03
C ASN A 428 44.25 -54.12 11.03
N LYS A 429 44.26 -53.48 12.22
CA LYS A 429 45.21 -53.82 13.29
C LYS A 429 45.06 -55.28 13.76
N LEU A 430 43.81 -55.74 13.88
CA LEU A 430 43.54 -57.16 14.23
C LEU A 430 44.08 -58.12 13.15
N ILE A 431 43.89 -57.78 11.87
CA ILE A 431 44.42 -58.60 10.76
C ILE A 431 45.93 -58.64 10.79
N GLU A 432 46.61 -57.50 11.01
CA GLU A 432 48.07 -57.45 11.15
C GLU A 432 48.57 -58.32 12.32
N ALA A 433 47.86 -58.27 13.46
CA ALA A 433 48.16 -59.11 14.61
C ALA A 433 47.98 -60.59 14.30
N PHE A 434 46.96 -61.01 13.57
CA PHE A 434 46.74 -62.38 13.14
C PHE A 434 47.76 -62.82 12.09
N GLU A 435 48.10 -61.97 11.10
CA GLU A 435 49.16 -62.24 10.13
C GLU A 435 50.49 -62.51 10.84
N GLN A 436 50.85 -61.70 11.86
CA GLN A 436 52.09 -61.93 12.65
C GLN A 436 52.06 -63.22 13.45
N GLN A 437 50.90 -63.57 14.07
CA GLN A 437 50.71 -64.82 14.77
C GLN A 437 50.88 -66.05 13.85
N ILE A 438 50.40 -65.97 12.58
CA ILE A 438 50.57 -67.05 11.60
C ILE A 438 52.03 -67.20 11.18
N ILE A 439 52.73 -66.09 11.03
CA ILE A 439 54.20 -66.12 10.71
C ILE A 439 55.00 -66.74 11.87
N ASP A 440 54.66 -66.38 13.12
CA ASP A 440 55.32 -66.83 14.30
C ASP A 440 54.97 -68.29 14.65
N SER A 441 53.79 -68.81 14.22
CA SER A 441 53.35 -70.20 14.52
C SER A 441 53.67 -71.21 13.40
N SER A 442 54.90 -71.26 12.95
CA SER A 442 55.32 -72.04 11.77
C SER A 442 55.31 -73.57 11.94
N ASN A 443 54.66 -74.21 12.99
CA ASN A 443 54.77 -75.63 13.29
C ASN A 443 53.46 -76.46 13.45
N SER A 444 52.26 -76.02 13.11
CA SER A 444 51.06 -76.88 13.15
C SER A 444 50.04 -76.54 12.06
N LEU A 445 49.81 -77.52 11.13
CA LEU A 445 48.85 -77.43 9.99
C LEU A 445 47.40 -77.13 10.38
N PRO A 446 46.81 -77.70 11.49
CA PRO A 446 45.42 -77.44 11.84
C PRO A 446 45.11 -76.01 12.26
N GLN A 447 46.08 -75.37 12.98
CA GLN A 447 45.91 -74.01 13.48
C GLN A 447 45.97 -72.98 12.36
N LYS A 448 46.67 -73.32 11.29
CA LYS A 448 46.83 -72.46 10.10
C LYS A 448 45.55 -72.35 9.27
N GLU A 449 44.79 -73.45 9.20
CA GLU A 449 43.54 -73.54 8.49
C GLU A 449 42.41 -72.76 9.24
N GLU A 450 42.35 -72.87 10.56
CA GLU A 450 41.41 -72.17 11.41
C GLU A 450 41.68 -70.64 11.42
N ASN A 451 42.94 -70.26 11.49
CA ASN A 451 43.38 -68.86 11.42
C ASN A 451 43.14 -68.26 10.04
N LEU A 452 43.33 -69.03 8.94
CA LEU A 452 42.98 -68.64 7.58
C LEU A 452 41.46 -68.44 7.39
N GLN A 453 40.64 -69.28 8.00
CA GLN A 453 39.17 -69.15 7.98
C GLN A 453 38.74 -67.91 8.79
N GLN A 454 39.39 -67.58 9.91
CA GLN A 454 39.12 -66.35 10.66
C GLN A 454 39.55 -65.09 9.91
N LEU A 455 40.72 -65.12 9.23
CA LEU A 455 41.16 -64.06 8.33
C LEU A 455 40.20 -63.85 7.15
N THR A 456 39.70 -64.93 6.54
CA THR A 456 38.78 -64.82 5.42
C THR A 456 37.42 -64.22 5.85
N LYS A 457 37.00 -64.47 7.09
CA LYS A 457 35.80 -63.83 7.69
C LYS A 457 36.00 -62.38 8.08
N SER A 458 37.25 -61.90 8.18
CA SER A 458 37.59 -60.51 8.51
C SER A 458 37.87 -59.65 7.28
N ILE A 459 37.72 -60.14 6.06
CA ILE A 459 37.76 -59.37 4.80
C ILE A 459 36.55 -58.43 4.73
N ILE A 460 36.79 -57.27 4.35
CA ILE A 460 36.61 -56.07 5.12
C ILE A 460 35.58 -55.13 4.48
N LEU A 461 35.32 -55.15 3.20
CA LEU A 461 34.26 -54.43 2.52
C LEU A 461 33.54 -55.39 1.57
N THR A 462 32.40 -55.87 2.01
CA THR A 462 31.43 -56.47 1.13
C THR A 462 30.82 -55.38 0.21
N GLU A 463 30.15 -55.80 -0.87
CA GLU A 463 29.42 -54.84 -1.71
C GLU A 463 28.34 -54.07 -0.92
N ASP A 464 27.72 -54.70 0.07
CA ASP A 464 26.74 -54.06 0.95
C ASP A 464 27.38 -53.00 1.84
N ASP A 465 28.55 -53.30 2.47
CA ASP A 465 29.32 -52.32 3.23
C ASP A 465 29.73 -51.11 2.36
N TRP A 466 30.06 -51.36 1.08
CA TRP A 466 30.38 -50.28 0.14
C TRP A 466 29.17 -49.41 -0.18
N VAL A 467 27.95 -49.99 -0.31
CA VAL A 467 26.70 -49.22 -0.54
C VAL A 467 26.41 -48.34 0.66
N ASP A 468 26.51 -48.87 1.87
CA ASP A 468 26.31 -48.08 3.11
C ASP A 468 27.38 -47.00 3.29
N PHE A 469 28.64 -47.31 3.03
CA PHE A 469 29.71 -46.34 3.00
C PHE A 469 29.46 -45.22 2.00
N LYS A 470 29.09 -45.54 0.77
CA LYS A 470 28.84 -44.60 -0.29
C LYS A 470 27.71 -43.63 0.10
N LYS A 471 26.61 -44.15 0.69
CA LYS A 471 25.48 -43.36 1.15
C LYS A 471 25.91 -42.39 2.24
N LEU A 472 26.60 -42.88 3.27
CA LEU A 472 27.08 -42.03 4.35
C LEU A 472 28.11 -40.99 3.87
N TYR A 473 28.97 -41.38 2.91
CA TYR A 473 29.95 -40.48 2.31
C TYR A 473 29.30 -39.36 1.52
N GLU A 474 28.23 -39.64 0.76
CA GLU A 474 27.45 -38.64 0.00
C GLU A 474 26.65 -37.68 0.91
N GLU A 475 26.27 -38.11 2.12
CA GLU A 475 25.64 -37.20 3.10
C GLU A 475 26.64 -36.15 3.61
N VAL A 476 27.91 -36.49 3.76
CA VAL A 476 28.96 -35.57 4.19
C VAL A 476 29.54 -34.77 3.02
N HIS A 477 29.69 -35.42 1.88
CA HIS A 477 30.26 -34.85 0.64
C HIS A 477 29.24 -34.93 -0.51
N PRO A 478 28.23 -34.03 -0.58
CA PRO A 478 27.15 -34.10 -1.55
C PRO A 478 27.66 -34.12 -3.00
N ASN A 479 27.11 -35.04 -3.80
CA ASN A 479 27.45 -35.20 -5.22
C ASN A 479 28.92 -35.57 -5.50
N PHE A 480 29.68 -36.01 -4.52
CA PHE A 480 31.09 -36.32 -4.72
C PHE A 480 31.31 -37.35 -5.85
N PHE A 481 30.64 -38.48 -5.80
CA PHE A 481 30.79 -39.54 -6.81
C PHE A 481 30.28 -39.12 -8.19
N TYR A 482 29.20 -38.34 -8.23
CA TYR A 482 28.69 -37.79 -9.48
C TYR A 482 29.68 -36.79 -10.10
N ASN A 483 30.15 -35.84 -9.35
CA ASN A 483 31.08 -34.81 -9.80
C ASN A 483 32.43 -35.43 -10.24
N LEU A 484 32.92 -36.42 -9.47
CA LEU A 484 34.12 -37.14 -9.80
C LEU A 484 34.00 -37.86 -11.14
N LYS A 485 32.89 -38.52 -11.39
CA LYS A 485 32.62 -39.24 -12.65
C LYS A 485 32.40 -38.31 -13.82
N GLN A 486 31.81 -37.14 -13.60
CA GLN A 486 31.66 -36.10 -14.63
C GLN A 486 32.99 -35.47 -15.05
N LYS A 487 33.82 -35.10 -14.07
CA LYS A 487 35.14 -34.54 -14.34
C LYS A 487 36.12 -35.56 -14.96
N HIS A 488 36.04 -36.80 -14.53
CA HIS A 488 36.95 -37.88 -14.94
C HIS A 488 36.19 -39.12 -15.40
N PRO A 489 35.54 -39.11 -16.57
CA PRO A 489 34.65 -40.20 -17.04
C PRO A 489 35.40 -41.54 -17.28
N LYS A 490 36.72 -41.49 -17.43
CA LYS A 490 37.58 -42.69 -17.65
C LYS A 490 37.90 -43.44 -16.36
N LEU A 491 37.48 -42.98 -15.17
CA LEU A 491 37.69 -43.65 -13.91
C LEU A 491 36.80 -44.90 -13.78
N THR A 492 37.40 -46.01 -13.41
CA THR A 492 36.69 -47.25 -13.08
C THR A 492 36.09 -47.19 -11.68
N ASN A 493 35.09 -48.01 -11.37
CA ASN A 493 34.51 -48.07 -10.02
C ASN A 493 35.54 -48.37 -8.93
N ALA A 494 36.51 -49.24 -9.19
CA ALA A 494 37.60 -49.55 -8.26
C ALA A 494 38.48 -48.30 -8.00
N GLU A 495 38.77 -47.53 -9.04
CA GLU A 495 39.55 -46.28 -8.89
C GLU A 495 38.75 -45.20 -8.11
N ILE A 496 37.43 -45.13 -8.33
CA ILE A 496 36.55 -44.23 -7.56
C ILE A 496 36.51 -44.62 -6.08
N ARG A 497 36.42 -45.93 -5.77
CA ARG A 497 36.51 -46.44 -4.40
C ARG A 497 37.85 -46.05 -3.77
N LEU A 498 38.94 -46.23 -4.49
CA LEU A 498 40.29 -45.84 -3.98
C LEU A 498 40.38 -44.33 -3.71
N ILE A 499 39.86 -43.49 -4.57
CA ILE A 499 39.85 -42.02 -4.36
C ILE A 499 39.08 -41.66 -3.10
N ALA A 500 37.88 -42.25 -2.89
CA ALA A 500 37.09 -41.99 -1.69
C ALA A 500 37.83 -42.38 -0.39
N LEU A 501 38.53 -43.52 -0.41
CA LEU A 501 39.34 -43.99 0.73
C LEU A 501 40.58 -43.14 0.96
N LEU A 502 41.24 -42.66 -0.09
CA LEU A 502 42.36 -41.72 0.00
C LEU A 502 41.96 -40.39 0.62
N LYS A 503 40.76 -39.89 0.27
CA LYS A 503 40.23 -38.64 0.87
C LYS A 503 39.95 -38.78 2.37
N LEU A 504 39.74 -40.00 2.88
CA LEU A 504 39.68 -40.31 4.31
C LEU A 504 41.07 -40.41 4.96
N GLN A 505 42.15 -40.07 4.24
CA GLN A 505 43.53 -40.10 4.70
C GLN A 505 43.99 -41.49 5.24
N LEU A 506 43.45 -42.57 4.63
CA LEU A 506 43.87 -43.93 4.95
C LEU A 506 45.23 -44.27 4.31
N SER A 507 46.07 -44.99 5.01
CA SER A 507 47.36 -45.47 4.50
C SER A 507 47.19 -46.53 3.41
N ASN A 508 48.19 -46.72 2.55
CA ASN A 508 48.16 -47.73 1.50
C ASN A 508 47.90 -49.14 2.05
N LYS A 509 48.36 -49.45 3.26
CA LYS A 509 48.17 -50.73 3.93
C LYS A 509 46.71 -50.89 4.40
N GLU A 510 46.12 -49.82 4.98
CA GLU A 510 44.72 -49.81 5.39
C GLU A 510 43.77 -49.97 4.18
N ILE A 511 44.04 -49.24 3.09
CA ILE A 511 43.30 -49.35 1.85
C ILE A 511 43.42 -50.74 1.23
N ALA A 512 44.62 -51.33 1.22
CA ALA A 512 44.86 -52.68 0.72
C ALA A 512 44.03 -53.72 1.46
N GLY A 513 44.02 -53.62 2.80
CA GLY A 513 43.19 -54.48 3.62
C GLY A 513 41.71 -54.31 3.37
N MET A 514 41.22 -53.10 3.20
CA MET A 514 39.81 -52.80 2.90
C MET A 514 39.33 -53.33 1.55
N LEU A 515 40.16 -53.20 0.54
CA LEU A 515 39.84 -53.64 -0.81
C LEU A 515 40.14 -55.13 -1.06
N GLY A 516 40.70 -55.84 -0.09
CA GLY A 516 41.10 -57.23 -0.24
C GLY A 516 42.21 -57.46 -1.29
N ILE A 517 43.12 -56.47 -1.47
CA ILE A 517 44.23 -56.50 -2.43
C ILE A 517 45.53 -56.28 -1.73
N ASN A 518 46.66 -56.60 -2.38
CA ASN A 518 47.96 -56.33 -1.77
C ASN A 518 48.37 -54.84 -1.88
N THR A 519 49.25 -54.38 -1.01
CA THR A 519 49.72 -53.00 -0.93
C THR A 519 50.35 -52.49 -2.24
N ASP A 520 51.06 -53.39 -2.96
CA ASP A 520 51.62 -53.06 -4.27
C ASP A 520 50.56 -52.79 -5.33
N SER A 521 49.42 -53.45 -5.25
CA SER A 521 48.26 -53.19 -6.13
C SER A 521 47.67 -51.80 -5.88
N VAL A 522 47.60 -51.36 -4.60
CA VAL A 522 47.18 -49.98 -4.24
C VAL A 522 48.15 -48.99 -4.83
N ILE A 523 49.46 -49.18 -4.65
CA ILE A 523 50.51 -48.29 -5.17
C ILE A 523 50.44 -48.19 -6.71
N LYS A 524 50.31 -49.35 -7.39
CA LYS A 524 50.15 -49.38 -8.84
C LYS A 524 48.90 -48.69 -9.32
N THR A 525 47.79 -48.78 -8.58
CA THR A 525 46.55 -48.10 -8.92
C THR A 525 46.65 -46.59 -8.67
N LYS A 526 47.29 -46.14 -7.58
CA LYS A 526 47.62 -44.72 -7.35
C LYS A 526 48.46 -44.17 -8.51
N TYR A 527 49.44 -44.88 -9.00
CA TYR A 527 50.25 -44.47 -10.14
C TYR A 527 49.44 -44.34 -11.43
N ARG A 528 48.47 -45.26 -11.70
CA ARG A 528 47.55 -45.18 -12.83
C ARG A 528 46.58 -44.03 -12.68
N LEU A 529 46.08 -43.76 -11.46
CA LEU A 529 45.24 -42.62 -11.16
C LEU A 529 45.94 -41.30 -11.47
N LYS A 530 47.22 -41.20 -11.09
CA LYS A 530 48.05 -40.01 -11.38
C LYS A 530 48.13 -39.70 -12.86
N LYS A 531 48.14 -40.73 -13.74
CA LYS A 531 48.12 -40.57 -15.19
C LYS A 531 46.76 -40.25 -15.78
N LYS A 532 45.65 -40.61 -15.11
CA LYS A 532 44.29 -40.40 -15.60
C LYS A 532 43.70 -39.07 -15.16
N ILE A 533 44.17 -38.53 -14.05
CA ILE A 533 43.72 -37.25 -13.53
C ILE A 533 44.68 -36.17 -14.03
N SER A 534 44.31 -35.43 -15.06
CA SER A 534 45.15 -34.49 -15.77
C SER A 534 45.66 -33.30 -14.94
N ASP A 535 45.03 -33.02 -13.78
CA ASP A 535 45.35 -31.89 -12.91
C ASP A 535 46.57 -32.16 -11.99
N ILE A 536 47.25 -33.31 -12.14
CA ILE A 536 48.30 -33.78 -11.21
C ILE A 536 49.71 -33.51 -11.73
N GLU A 537 49.91 -32.97 -12.95
CA GLU A 537 51.25 -32.82 -13.54
C GLU A 537 52.27 -32.07 -12.64
N ASN A 538 51.81 -31.23 -11.70
CA ASN A 538 52.68 -30.47 -10.78
C ASN A 538 52.37 -30.61 -9.29
N ASN A 539 51.38 -31.46 -8.88
CA ASN A 539 50.99 -31.61 -7.47
C ASN A 539 51.00 -33.10 -7.05
N ASP A 540 51.14 -33.35 -5.74
CA ASP A 540 50.97 -34.70 -5.18
C ASP A 540 49.49 -35.16 -5.33
N LEU A 541 49.30 -36.46 -5.59
CA LEU A 541 47.96 -37.08 -5.78
C LEU A 541 47.03 -36.81 -4.58
N GLU A 542 47.58 -36.88 -3.37
CA GLU A 542 46.85 -36.69 -2.12
C GLU A 542 46.32 -35.26 -1.99
N THR A 543 47.15 -34.26 -2.30
CA THR A 543 46.77 -32.85 -2.29
C THR A 543 45.65 -32.53 -3.32
N VAL A 544 45.70 -33.20 -4.47
CA VAL A 544 44.62 -33.03 -5.50
C VAL A 544 43.31 -33.69 -5.07
N ILE A 545 43.39 -34.87 -4.46
CA ILE A 545 42.21 -35.57 -3.95
C ILE A 545 41.56 -34.82 -2.77
N GLU A 546 42.31 -34.14 -1.94
CA GLU A 546 41.78 -33.29 -0.87
C GLU A 546 40.91 -32.13 -1.43
N ARG A 547 41.28 -31.61 -2.61
CA ARG A 547 40.58 -30.51 -3.26
C ARG A 547 39.39 -30.95 -4.13
N LEU A 548 39.28 -32.24 -4.43
CA LEU A 548 38.11 -32.81 -5.12
C LEU A 548 36.92 -32.93 -4.17
#